data_a1d409c3463ef559001b9dce3f75e0cc
#
_entry.id   a1d409c3463ef559001b9dce3f75e0cc
#
_cell.length_a   1.000
_cell.length_b   1.000
_cell.length_c   1.000
_cell.angle_alpha   90.00
_cell.angle_beta   90.00
_cell.angle_gamma   90.00
#
_symmetry.space_group_name_H-M   'P 1'
#
loop_
_entity.id
_entity.type
_entity.pdbx_description
1 polymer ?
#
loop_
_entity_poly.entity_id
_entity_poly.type
_entity_poly.pdbx_seq_one_letter_code
_entity_poly.pdbx_strand_id
1 'polypeptide(L)'
;MSPTKPLPEALQRWAEQQIGPVVSVRDASHDWDRSRVWALEGERGVHRYLKVSPSVKFFTRESRAYRHIVPALGHTRAPHLIDSRAQDLALLLTAAPGAPAKELGLGAVEWRTVHQQAGALCARLHEAGELDRGDRVEAEASLSAAADGAEKYLARAGDRLNQDERQLIRDHAARLRRAGPVPVGYIHGDNQPRNWLWSKHGLALVDFERSRPAARVQDFVILATTQWADHPDREKAFLRSYGRELSDAERHALRCLTALDAVNCLAWGPDNGDAEVTARGRRTLDRLMKEDRP
;
A
#
# COMPACT_ATOMS: atom_id res chain seq x y z
N MET A 1 -6.26 -17.36 16.63
CA MET A 1 -5.02 -17.72 15.88
C MET A 1 -5.43 -18.69 14.78
N SER A 2 -5.31 -18.27 13.53
CA SER A 2 -5.50 -19.19 12.40
C SER A 2 -4.42 -20.28 12.45
N PRO A 3 -4.73 -21.54 12.06
CA PRO A 3 -3.74 -22.59 12.07
C PRO A 3 -2.60 -22.22 11.13
N THR A 4 -1.36 -22.28 11.62
CA THR A 4 -0.14 -22.10 10.82
C THR A 4 -0.17 -23.09 9.66
N LYS A 5 -0.16 -22.60 8.42
CA LYS A 5 -0.11 -23.47 7.24
C LYS A 5 1.34 -23.81 6.93
N PRO A 6 1.67 -25.11 6.85
CA PRO A 6 3.02 -25.51 6.48
C PRO A 6 3.35 -25.05 5.05
N LEU A 7 4.63 -24.75 4.81
CA LEU A 7 5.13 -24.48 3.46
C LEU A 7 4.99 -25.75 2.61
N PRO A 8 4.37 -25.70 1.42
CA PRO A 8 4.29 -26.84 0.52
C PRO A 8 5.69 -27.34 0.12
N GLU A 9 5.93 -28.64 0.18
CA GLU A 9 7.24 -29.25 -0.13
C GLU A 9 7.79 -28.85 -1.50
N ALA A 10 6.93 -28.74 -2.52
CA ALA A 10 7.35 -28.35 -3.87
C ALA A 10 7.93 -26.92 -3.90
N LEU A 11 7.36 -26.01 -3.10
CA LEU A 11 7.84 -24.64 -2.95
C LEU A 11 9.11 -24.57 -2.10
N GLN A 12 9.20 -25.41 -1.07
CA GLN A 12 10.43 -25.50 -0.27
C GLN A 12 11.59 -25.98 -1.12
N ARG A 13 11.43 -27.08 -1.85
CA ARG A 13 12.48 -27.59 -2.78
C ARG A 13 12.89 -26.57 -3.83
N TRP A 14 11.92 -25.83 -4.38
CA TRP A 14 12.23 -24.76 -5.31
C TRP A 14 13.04 -23.64 -4.63
N ALA A 15 12.67 -23.22 -3.44
CA ALA A 15 13.43 -22.20 -2.70
C ALA A 15 14.86 -22.70 -2.41
N GLU A 16 15.02 -23.93 -1.94
CA GLU A 16 16.33 -24.54 -1.64
C GLU A 16 17.23 -24.63 -2.88
N GLN A 17 16.68 -24.83 -4.06
CA GLN A 17 17.45 -24.79 -5.33
C GLN A 17 18.04 -23.41 -5.61
N GLN A 18 17.38 -22.33 -5.14
CA GLN A 18 17.80 -20.96 -5.38
C GLN A 18 18.71 -20.40 -4.28
N ILE A 19 18.50 -20.80 -3.02
CA ILE A 19 19.16 -20.18 -1.86
C ILE A 19 19.97 -21.16 -1.00
N GLY A 20 20.04 -22.43 -1.39
CA GLY A 20 20.64 -23.50 -0.58
C GLY A 20 19.70 -24.03 0.50
N PRO A 21 20.21 -24.94 1.38
CA PRO A 21 19.39 -25.60 2.40
C PRO A 21 18.67 -24.61 3.31
N VAL A 22 17.38 -24.89 3.58
CA VAL A 22 16.54 -24.15 4.52
C VAL A 22 16.52 -24.90 5.85
N VAL A 23 16.98 -24.25 6.92
CA VAL A 23 17.11 -24.86 8.25
C VAL A 23 15.87 -24.59 9.12
N SER A 24 15.15 -23.50 8.88
CA SER A 24 13.86 -23.24 9.55
C SER A 24 12.87 -22.53 8.63
N VAL A 25 11.58 -22.80 8.85
CA VAL A 25 10.45 -22.18 8.15
C VAL A 25 9.44 -21.69 9.18
N ARG A 26 9.07 -20.43 9.11
CA ARG A 26 8.03 -19.83 9.97
C ARG A 26 6.96 -19.16 9.12
N ASP A 27 5.70 -19.43 9.41
CA ASP A 27 4.57 -18.68 8.82
C ASP A 27 4.65 -17.22 9.28
N ALA A 28 4.73 -16.31 8.32
CA ALA A 28 4.78 -14.87 8.50
C ALA A 28 3.58 -14.17 7.84
N SER A 29 2.54 -14.92 7.52
CA SER A 29 1.29 -14.39 6.96
C SER A 29 0.55 -13.55 7.99
N HIS A 30 -0.08 -12.46 7.55
CA HIS A 30 -1.06 -11.76 8.37
C HIS A 30 -2.41 -12.47 8.35
N ASP A 31 -3.15 -12.44 9.45
CA ASP A 31 -4.46 -13.10 9.58
C ASP A 31 -5.50 -12.63 8.55
N TRP A 32 -5.37 -11.39 8.08
CA TRP A 32 -6.28 -10.74 7.13
C TRP A 32 -5.83 -10.85 5.67
N ASP A 33 -4.56 -11.16 5.43
CA ASP A 33 -4.01 -11.22 4.08
C ASP A 33 -4.38 -12.55 3.42
N ARG A 34 -4.86 -12.46 2.19
CA ARG A 34 -5.06 -13.64 1.35
C ARG A 34 -3.75 -14.19 0.80
N SER A 35 -2.69 -13.38 0.82
CA SER A 35 -1.33 -13.79 0.50
C SER A 35 -0.76 -14.69 1.59
N ARG A 36 0.03 -15.67 1.21
CA ARG A 36 0.77 -16.54 2.13
C ARG A 36 2.22 -16.15 2.12
N VAL A 37 2.80 -15.97 3.29
CA VAL A 37 4.19 -15.55 3.45
C VAL A 37 4.89 -16.48 4.44
N TRP A 38 6.03 -17.02 4.05
CA TRP A 38 6.91 -17.79 4.94
C TRP A 38 8.26 -17.11 5.05
N ALA A 39 8.73 -16.94 6.27
CA ALA A 39 10.10 -16.57 6.56
C ALA A 39 10.95 -17.85 6.54
N LEU A 40 11.96 -17.86 5.69
CA LEU A 40 12.91 -18.94 5.51
C LEU A 40 14.25 -18.54 6.11
N GLU A 41 14.83 -19.40 6.93
CA GLU A 41 16.17 -19.22 7.44
C GLU A 41 17.09 -20.27 6.79
N GLY A 42 18.07 -19.79 6.04
CA GLY A 42 19.11 -20.63 5.47
C GLY A 42 20.29 -20.81 6.42
N GLU A 43 21.29 -21.56 5.97
CA GLU A 43 22.56 -21.68 6.67
C GLU A 43 23.17 -20.29 6.98
N ARG A 44 23.85 -20.14 8.10
CA ARG A 44 24.47 -18.89 8.59
C ARG A 44 23.48 -17.78 8.97
N GLY A 45 22.20 -18.12 9.25
CA GLY A 45 21.19 -17.14 9.69
C GLY A 45 20.73 -16.17 8.61
N VAL A 46 20.85 -16.55 7.34
CA VAL A 46 20.41 -15.70 6.22
C VAL A 46 18.91 -15.83 6.04
N HIS A 47 18.19 -14.73 6.21
CA HIS A 47 16.73 -14.70 6.08
C HIS A 47 16.26 -14.38 4.66
N ARG A 48 15.21 -15.08 4.23
CA ARG A 48 14.50 -14.92 2.95
C ARG A 48 12.99 -15.00 3.20
N TYR A 49 12.22 -14.55 2.25
CA TYR A 49 10.76 -14.67 2.29
C TYR A 49 10.25 -15.33 1.03
N LEU A 50 9.39 -16.33 1.22
CA LEU A 50 8.61 -16.92 0.14
C LEU A 50 7.17 -16.42 0.28
N LYS A 51 6.66 -15.74 -0.75
CA LYS A 51 5.30 -15.21 -0.79
C LYS A 51 4.52 -15.89 -1.92
N VAL A 52 3.30 -16.35 -1.62
CA VAL A 52 2.33 -16.83 -2.62
C VAL A 52 1.18 -15.84 -2.69
N SER A 53 0.99 -15.25 -3.86
CA SER A 53 -0.04 -14.25 -4.12
C SER A 53 -1.42 -14.90 -4.26
N PRO A 54 -2.52 -14.21 -3.87
CA PRO A 54 -3.87 -14.78 -3.87
C PRO A 54 -4.50 -14.87 -5.27
N SER A 55 -3.89 -14.25 -6.27
CA SER A 55 -4.36 -14.29 -7.66
C SER A 55 -3.26 -13.91 -8.66
N VAL A 56 -3.48 -14.29 -9.92
CA VAL A 56 -2.60 -13.92 -11.04
C VAL A 56 -2.39 -12.39 -11.10
N LYS A 57 -3.45 -11.60 -10.87
CA LYS A 57 -3.38 -10.13 -10.89
C LYS A 57 -2.36 -9.58 -9.88
N PHE A 58 -2.42 -10.03 -8.63
CA PHE A 58 -1.48 -9.58 -7.59
C PHE A 58 -0.07 -10.08 -7.86
N PHE A 59 0.09 -11.35 -8.25
CA PHE A 59 1.39 -11.91 -8.64
C PHE A 59 2.03 -11.11 -9.78
N THR A 60 1.27 -10.82 -10.85
CA THR A 60 1.80 -10.07 -12.01
C THR A 60 2.24 -8.67 -11.60
N ARG A 61 1.43 -7.96 -10.81
CA ARG A 61 1.76 -6.62 -10.31
C ARG A 61 3.02 -6.63 -9.45
N GLU A 62 3.06 -7.50 -8.48
CA GLU A 62 4.17 -7.57 -7.53
C GLU A 62 5.47 -8.03 -8.21
N SER A 63 5.41 -9.07 -9.05
CA SER A 63 6.59 -9.53 -9.79
C SER A 63 7.11 -8.49 -10.78
N ARG A 64 6.23 -7.71 -11.42
CA ARG A 64 6.60 -6.59 -12.27
C ARG A 64 7.26 -5.47 -11.46
N ALA A 65 6.67 -5.12 -10.31
CA ALA A 65 7.23 -4.11 -9.43
C ALA A 65 8.66 -4.48 -8.99
N TYR A 66 8.88 -5.68 -8.49
CA TYR A 66 10.20 -6.13 -8.07
C TYR A 66 11.23 -6.20 -9.20
N ARG A 67 10.82 -6.49 -10.43
CA ARG A 67 11.75 -6.54 -11.57
C ARG A 67 12.14 -5.17 -12.10
N HIS A 68 11.21 -4.23 -12.13
CA HIS A 68 11.38 -3.01 -12.93
C HIS A 68 11.32 -1.72 -12.12
N ILE A 69 10.66 -1.69 -10.97
CA ILE A 69 10.38 -0.47 -10.22
C ILE A 69 11.15 -0.42 -8.90
N VAL A 70 11.05 -1.47 -8.10
CA VAL A 70 11.67 -1.57 -6.78
C VAL A 70 13.20 -1.41 -6.80
N PRO A 71 13.96 -1.85 -7.82
CA PRO A 71 15.40 -1.61 -7.88
C PRO A 71 15.81 -0.15 -7.78
N ALA A 72 14.96 0.81 -8.19
CA ALA A 72 15.21 2.25 -8.06
C ALA A 72 15.26 2.72 -6.60
N LEU A 73 14.68 1.96 -5.66
CA LEU A 73 14.72 2.29 -4.24
C LEU A 73 16.11 2.07 -3.61
N GLY A 74 16.92 1.14 -4.17
CA GLY A 74 18.25 0.78 -3.68
C GLY A 74 18.26 -0.45 -2.77
N HIS A 75 19.45 -1.04 -2.61
CA HIS A 75 19.65 -2.39 -2.05
C HIS A 75 19.10 -2.63 -0.64
N THR A 76 19.05 -1.61 0.22
CA THR A 76 18.61 -1.76 1.62
C THR A 76 17.22 -1.16 1.86
N ARG A 77 16.56 -0.68 0.80
CA ARG A 77 15.32 0.09 0.91
C ARG A 77 14.08 -0.68 0.51
N ALA A 78 14.26 -1.90 0.02
CA ALA A 78 13.19 -2.85 -0.28
C ALA A 78 13.78 -4.26 -0.39
N PRO A 79 12.97 -5.34 -0.31
CA PRO A 79 13.39 -6.67 -0.71
C PRO A 79 13.77 -6.72 -2.19
N HIS A 80 14.65 -7.66 -2.53
CA HIS A 80 14.98 -7.96 -3.92
C HIS A 80 14.35 -9.29 -4.34
N LEU A 81 13.89 -9.36 -5.57
CA LEU A 81 13.44 -10.61 -6.17
C LEU A 81 14.64 -11.51 -6.44
N ILE A 82 14.65 -12.70 -5.84
CA ILE A 82 15.62 -13.76 -6.11
C ILE A 82 15.13 -14.58 -7.30
N ASP A 83 13.88 -15.06 -7.22
CA ASP A 83 13.23 -15.82 -8.28
C ASP A 83 11.71 -15.74 -8.17
N SER A 84 11.00 -16.15 -9.22
CA SER A 84 9.54 -16.21 -9.25
C SER A 84 9.02 -17.40 -10.04
N ARG A 85 7.94 -18.00 -9.54
CA ARG A 85 7.34 -19.20 -10.11
C ARG A 85 5.87 -18.95 -10.43
N ALA A 86 5.59 -18.65 -11.70
CA ALA A 86 4.29 -18.16 -12.13
C ALA A 86 3.16 -19.18 -11.96
N GLN A 87 3.43 -20.50 -12.18
CA GLN A 87 2.43 -21.54 -12.00
C GLN A 87 1.92 -21.68 -10.57
N ASP A 88 2.73 -21.27 -9.59
CA ASP A 88 2.37 -21.30 -8.17
C ASP A 88 2.07 -19.90 -7.59
N LEU A 89 2.15 -18.87 -8.43
CA LEU A 89 2.02 -17.46 -8.04
C LEU A 89 3.01 -17.07 -6.93
N ALA A 90 4.21 -17.68 -6.92
CA ALA A 90 5.18 -17.60 -5.86
C ALA A 90 6.33 -16.65 -6.20
N LEU A 91 6.75 -15.87 -5.21
CA LEU A 91 7.93 -15.00 -5.23
C LEU A 91 8.91 -15.41 -4.12
N LEU A 92 10.18 -15.48 -4.45
CA LEU A 92 11.26 -15.66 -3.47
C LEU A 92 12.03 -14.35 -3.35
N LEU A 93 12.08 -13.78 -2.15
CA LEU A 93 12.54 -12.43 -1.88
C LEU A 93 13.66 -12.42 -0.83
N THR A 94 14.56 -11.45 -0.93
CA THR A 94 15.48 -11.16 0.18
C THR A 94 14.72 -10.54 1.35
N ALA A 95 15.28 -10.60 2.56
CA ALA A 95 14.78 -9.82 3.69
C ALA A 95 15.18 -8.35 3.54
N ALA A 96 14.27 -7.43 3.88
CA ALA A 96 14.60 -6.04 4.12
C ALA A 96 14.82 -5.82 5.64
N PRO A 97 15.72 -4.92 6.05
CA PRO A 97 16.02 -4.70 7.46
C PRO A 97 14.93 -3.90 8.17
N GLY A 98 14.63 -4.26 9.41
CA GLY A 98 13.76 -3.50 10.30
C GLY A 98 12.49 -4.23 10.72
N ALA A 99 11.66 -3.50 11.46
CA ALA A 99 10.32 -3.94 11.88
C ALA A 99 9.29 -2.92 11.40
N PRO A 100 8.01 -3.33 11.22
CA PRO A 100 6.96 -2.41 10.80
C PRO A 100 6.89 -1.18 11.71
N ALA A 101 6.97 0.02 11.14
CA ALA A 101 6.98 1.26 11.92
C ALA A 101 5.71 1.42 12.77
N LYS A 102 4.60 0.82 12.32
CA LYS A 102 3.34 0.78 13.08
C LYS A 102 3.47 0.06 14.42
N GLU A 103 4.35 -0.94 14.52
CA GLU A 103 4.53 -1.79 15.70
C GLU A 103 5.57 -1.23 16.68
N LEU A 104 6.30 -0.19 16.27
CA LEU A 104 7.33 0.42 17.07
C LEU A 104 6.77 1.60 17.88
N GLY A 105 7.19 1.71 19.14
CA GLY A 105 6.86 2.82 20.03
C GLY A 105 7.65 4.09 19.71
N LEU A 106 7.57 4.57 18.45
CA LEU A 106 8.37 5.70 17.96
C LEU A 106 7.90 7.03 18.56
N GLY A 107 8.86 7.86 18.97
CA GLY A 107 8.61 9.22 19.40
C GLY A 107 8.32 10.19 18.23
N ALA A 108 7.86 11.41 18.53
CA ALA A 108 7.48 12.39 17.51
C ALA A 108 8.63 12.75 16.54
N VAL A 109 9.87 12.82 17.05
CA VAL A 109 11.06 13.09 16.21
C VAL A 109 11.34 11.95 15.24
N GLU A 110 11.25 10.71 15.73
CA GLU A 110 11.45 9.51 14.91
C GLU A 110 10.37 9.40 13.83
N TRP A 111 9.10 9.64 14.18
CA TRP A 111 8.00 9.65 13.21
C TRP A 111 8.21 10.69 12.09
N ARG A 112 8.73 11.88 12.41
CA ARG A 112 9.09 12.86 11.36
C ARG A 112 10.20 12.33 10.47
N THR A 113 11.22 11.68 11.03
CA THR A 113 12.32 11.08 10.26
C THR A 113 11.82 9.93 9.37
N VAL A 114 10.93 9.08 9.89
CA VAL A 114 10.28 8.01 9.12
C VAL A 114 9.52 8.60 7.94
N HIS A 115 8.72 9.66 8.15
CA HIS A 115 7.98 10.32 7.07
C HIS A 115 8.90 11.01 6.05
N GLN A 116 10.00 11.61 6.47
CA GLN A 116 11.01 12.15 5.55
C GLN A 116 11.56 11.05 4.64
N GLN A 117 11.96 9.92 5.19
CA GLN A 117 12.49 8.82 4.40
C GLN A 117 11.42 8.16 3.52
N ALA A 118 10.18 8.03 4.01
CA ALA A 118 9.06 7.54 3.23
C ALA A 118 8.76 8.45 2.04
N GLY A 119 8.80 9.77 2.22
CA GLY A 119 8.63 10.74 1.14
C GLY A 119 9.70 10.60 0.05
N ALA A 120 10.96 10.49 0.45
CA ALA A 120 12.07 10.28 -0.49
C ALA A 120 11.97 8.97 -1.26
N LEU A 121 11.58 7.87 -0.59
CA LEU A 121 11.38 6.57 -1.26
C LEU A 121 10.15 6.58 -2.17
N CYS A 122 9.07 7.22 -1.75
CA CYS A 122 7.87 7.38 -2.57
C CYS A 122 8.15 8.19 -3.85
N ALA A 123 8.95 9.27 -3.77
CA ALA A 123 9.38 10.01 -4.93
C ALA A 123 10.16 9.14 -5.92
N ARG A 124 11.15 8.38 -5.43
CA ARG A 124 11.92 7.43 -6.26
C ARG A 124 11.04 6.38 -6.92
N LEU A 125 10.07 5.84 -6.17
CA LEU A 125 9.12 4.86 -6.70
C LEU A 125 8.25 5.45 -7.81
N HIS A 126 7.72 6.66 -7.59
CA HIS A 126 6.87 7.36 -8.55
C HIS A 126 7.60 7.82 -9.83
N GLU A 127 8.92 7.95 -9.74
CA GLU A 127 9.80 8.33 -10.86
C GLU A 127 10.46 7.09 -11.49
N ALA A 128 10.33 5.91 -10.85
CA ALA A 128 10.94 4.69 -11.33
C ALA A 128 10.24 4.18 -12.59
N GLY A 129 11.03 3.96 -13.63
CA GLY A 129 10.57 3.39 -14.90
C GLY A 129 9.76 4.38 -15.75
N GLU A 130 9.81 4.16 -17.04
CA GLU A 130 8.94 4.86 -17.98
C GLU A 130 7.61 4.11 -18.10
N LEU A 131 6.50 4.87 -18.08
CA LEU A 131 5.19 4.32 -18.38
C LEU A 131 5.11 4.08 -19.90
N ASP A 132 4.92 2.83 -20.30
CA ASP A 132 4.54 2.54 -21.67
C ASP A 132 3.17 3.15 -22.02
N ARG A 133 2.75 3.00 -23.27
CA ARG A 133 1.47 3.58 -23.72
C ARG A 133 0.27 3.01 -22.95
N GLY A 134 0.28 1.70 -22.67
CA GLY A 134 -0.81 1.03 -21.95
C GLY A 134 -0.83 1.46 -20.48
N ASP A 135 0.34 1.49 -19.83
CA ASP A 135 0.51 1.96 -18.47
C ASP A 135 0.05 3.41 -18.29
N ARG A 136 0.37 4.28 -19.26
CA ARG A 136 -0.05 5.68 -19.23
C ARG A 136 -1.57 5.81 -19.30
N VAL A 137 -2.22 5.08 -20.19
CA VAL A 137 -3.69 5.04 -20.30
C VAL A 137 -4.31 4.53 -19.00
N GLU A 138 -3.79 3.45 -18.40
CA GLU A 138 -4.27 2.93 -17.10
C GLU A 138 -4.10 3.99 -16.01
N ALA A 139 -2.94 4.64 -15.96
CA ALA A 139 -2.62 5.63 -14.93
C ALA A 139 -3.51 6.88 -15.03
N GLU A 140 -3.71 7.41 -16.24
CA GLU A 140 -4.57 8.58 -16.49
C GLU A 140 -6.05 8.28 -16.19
N ALA A 141 -6.52 7.06 -16.46
CA ALA A 141 -7.88 6.64 -16.15
C ALA A 141 -8.10 6.29 -14.66
N SER A 142 -7.04 6.22 -13.85
CA SER A 142 -7.11 5.64 -12.50
C SER A 142 -8.01 6.40 -11.53
N LEU A 143 -8.14 7.74 -11.66
CA LEU A 143 -9.04 8.54 -10.83
C LEU A 143 -10.51 8.32 -11.22
N SER A 144 -10.81 8.27 -12.52
CA SER A 144 -12.16 7.95 -13.01
C SER A 144 -12.57 6.54 -12.58
N ALA A 145 -11.67 5.56 -12.74
CA ALA A 145 -11.91 4.19 -12.31
C ALA A 145 -12.16 4.07 -10.80
N ALA A 146 -11.48 4.88 -9.97
CA ALA A 146 -11.75 4.95 -8.53
C ALA A 146 -13.14 5.51 -8.25
N ALA A 147 -13.55 6.57 -8.95
CA ALA A 147 -14.87 7.18 -8.83
C ALA A 147 -15.99 6.23 -9.27
N ASP A 148 -15.77 5.43 -10.30
CA ASP A 148 -16.74 4.43 -10.79
C ASP A 148 -16.98 3.29 -9.79
N GLY A 149 -16.01 3.04 -8.89
CA GLY A 149 -16.16 2.09 -7.80
C GLY A 149 -17.08 2.55 -6.65
N ALA A 150 -17.46 3.84 -6.58
CA ALA A 150 -18.18 4.42 -5.46
C ALA A 150 -19.52 3.73 -5.16
N GLU A 151 -20.35 3.50 -6.18
CA GLU A 151 -21.67 2.88 -5.99
C GLU A 151 -21.57 1.45 -5.46
N LYS A 152 -20.55 0.68 -5.88
CA LYS A 152 -20.27 -0.64 -5.32
C LYS A 152 -19.98 -0.58 -3.83
N TYR A 153 -19.18 0.39 -3.38
CA TYR A 153 -18.86 0.55 -1.96
C TYR A 153 -20.06 1.06 -1.17
N LEU A 154 -20.86 1.99 -1.73
CA LEU A 154 -22.11 2.46 -1.14
C LEU A 154 -23.12 1.33 -0.94
N ALA A 155 -23.29 0.48 -1.95
CA ALA A 155 -24.17 -0.69 -1.85
C ALA A 155 -23.71 -1.66 -0.78
N ARG A 156 -22.39 -1.94 -0.70
CA ARG A 156 -21.80 -2.86 0.28
C ARG A 156 -21.81 -2.29 1.71
N ALA A 157 -21.64 -0.98 1.87
CA ALA A 157 -21.73 -0.34 3.18
C ALA A 157 -23.16 -0.41 3.77
N GLY A 158 -24.18 -0.52 2.93
CA GLY A 158 -25.57 -0.75 3.36
C GLY A 158 -26.04 0.30 4.39
N ASP A 159 -26.74 -0.13 5.43
CA ASP A 159 -27.35 0.74 6.46
C ASP A 159 -26.31 1.43 7.40
N ARG A 160 -25.01 1.18 7.17
CA ARG A 160 -23.92 1.85 7.90
C ARG A 160 -23.76 3.32 7.51
N LEU A 161 -24.46 3.77 6.47
CA LEU A 161 -24.44 5.14 5.94
C LEU A 161 -25.85 5.72 5.88
N ASN A 162 -26.00 6.95 6.36
CA ASN A 162 -27.22 7.74 6.17
C ASN A 162 -27.27 8.37 4.76
N GLN A 163 -28.39 9.06 4.44
CA GLN A 163 -28.60 9.60 3.10
C GLN A 163 -27.63 10.75 2.78
N ASP A 164 -27.33 11.63 3.74
CA ASP A 164 -26.42 12.76 3.54
C ASP A 164 -24.99 12.27 3.29
N GLU A 165 -24.54 11.26 4.04
CA GLU A 165 -23.25 10.61 3.84
C GLU A 165 -23.12 9.96 2.46
N ARG A 166 -24.20 9.30 1.99
CA ARG A 166 -24.24 8.71 0.65
C ARG A 166 -24.16 9.79 -0.43
N GLN A 167 -24.86 10.91 -0.22
CA GLN A 167 -24.82 12.02 -1.16
C GLN A 167 -23.44 12.66 -1.20
N LEU A 168 -22.81 12.89 -0.04
CA LEU A 168 -21.43 13.37 0.03
C LEU A 168 -20.48 12.49 -0.80
N ILE A 169 -20.56 11.18 -0.66
CA ILE A 169 -19.69 10.24 -1.41
C ILE A 169 -19.94 10.34 -2.93
N ARG A 170 -21.21 10.44 -3.37
CA ARG A 170 -21.55 10.64 -4.78
C ARG A 170 -21.00 11.93 -5.34
N ASP A 171 -21.10 13.01 -4.56
CA ASP A 171 -20.58 14.31 -4.95
C ASP A 171 -19.06 14.29 -5.10
N HIS A 172 -18.34 13.67 -4.16
CA HIS A 172 -16.89 13.46 -4.28
C HIS A 172 -16.52 12.58 -5.46
N ALA A 173 -17.25 11.51 -5.74
CA ALA A 173 -17.04 10.69 -6.91
C ALA A 173 -17.27 11.49 -8.22
N ALA A 174 -18.32 12.30 -8.28
CA ALA A 174 -18.59 13.17 -9.41
C ALA A 174 -17.52 14.25 -9.61
N ARG A 175 -17.02 14.86 -8.52
CA ARG A 175 -15.89 15.82 -8.54
C ARG A 175 -14.60 15.13 -9.02
N LEU A 176 -14.33 13.91 -8.56
CA LEU A 176 -13.14 13.15 -8.95
C LEU A 176 -13.13 12.80 -10.45
N ARG A 177 -14.28 12.44 -11.04
CA ARG A 177 -14.40 12.22 -12.51
C ARG A 177 -14.07 13.47 -13.33
N ARG A 178 -14.27 14.64 -12.76
CA ARG A 178 -14.00 15.94 -13.39
C ARG A 178 -12.67 16.54 -12.94
N ALA A 179 -11.88 15.83 -12.15
CA ALA A 179 -10.57 16.29 -11.71
C ALA A 179 -9.68 16.56 -12.93
N GLY A 180 -8.96 17.67 -12.90
CA GLY A 180 -7.95 17.99 -13.90
C GLY A 180 -6.79 16.98 -13.89
N PRO A 181 -5.89 17.09 -14.86
CA PRO A 181 -4.74 16.20 -14.94
C PRO A 181 -3.85 16.31 -13.69
N VAL A 182 -3.42 15.18 -13.18
CA VAL A 182 -2.49 15.06 -12.06
C VAL A 182 -1.28 14.20 -12.47
N PRO A 183 -0.14 14.33 -11.81
CA PRO A 183 1.02 13.48 -12.08
C PRO A 183 0.70 11.99 -11.93
N VAL A 184 1.13 11.22 -12.92
CA VAL A 184 0.99 9.76 -12.96
C VAL A 184 2.35 9.08 -12.84
N GLY A 185 2.36 7.83 -12.42
CA GLY A 185 3.57 7.01 -12.25
C GLY A 185 3.23 5.64 -11.70
N TYR A 186 4.25 4.85 -11.39
CA TYR A 186 4.06 3.64 -10.62
C TYR A 186 3.84 4.01 -9.15
N ILE A 187 2.75 3.53 -8.56
CA ILE A 187 2.44 3.71 -7.15
C ILE A 187 2.71 2.43 -6.37
N HIS A 188 2.92 2.54 -5.06
CA HIS A 188 2.95 1.41 -4.13
C HIS A 188 1.56 0.76 -4.03
N GLY A 189 0.52 1.60 -3.94
CA GLY A 189 -0.87 1.21 -3.84
C GLY A 189 -1.31 0.76 -2.44
N ASP A 190 -0.38 0.66 -1.48
CA ASP A 190 -0.62 0.40 -0.07
C ASP A 190 0.44 1.08 0.81
N ASN A 191 0.73 2.35 0.51
CA ASN A 191 1.77 3.14 1.17
C ASN A 191 1.35 3.56 2.58
N GLN A 192 1.81 2.82 3.59
CA GLN A 192 1.42 3.03 5.00
C GLN A 192 2.43 2.42 5.97
N PRO A 193 2.42 2.84 7.28
CA PRO A 193 3.41 2.42 8.28
C PRO A 193 3.54 0.92 8.55
N ARG A 194 2.54 0.10 8.26
CA ARG A 194 2.67 -1.36 8.37
C ARG A 194 3.61 -1.94 7.32
N ASN A 195 3.72 -1.28 6.15
CA ASN A 195 4.58 -1.65 5.02
C ASN A 195 5.90 -0.87 5.03
N TRP A 196 6.17 -0.10 6.08
CA TRP A 196 7.39 0.65 6.30
C TRP A 196 8.23 -0.04 7.37
N LEU A 197 9.32 -0.69 6.97
CA LEU A 197 10.24 -1.30 7.92
C LEU A 197 11.26 -0.27 8.39
N TRP A 198 11.27 0.00 9.68
CA TRP A 198 12.19 0.95 10.31
C TRP A 198 13.30 0.24 11.06
N SER A 199 14.54 0.68 10.85
CA SER A 199 15.73 0.15 11.51
C SER A 199 16.78 1.24 11.70
N LYS A 200 17.90 0.92 12.39
CA LYS A 200 19.07 1.80 12.44
C LYS A 200 19.69 2.14 11.08
N HIS A 201 19.37 1.37 10.06
CA HIS A 201 19.83 1.61 8.68
C HIS A 201 18.86 2.48 7.88
N GLY A 202 17.76 2.90 8.49
CA GLY A 202 16.70 3.70 7.89
C GLY A 202 15.48 2.90 7.47
N LEU A 203 14.68 3.49 6.60
CA LEU A 203 13.39 2.97 6.14
C LEU A 203 13.55 2.06 4.92
N ALA A 204 12.80 0.96 4.91
CA ALA A 204 12.58 0.13 3.74
C ALA A 204 11.07 -0.04 3.48
N LEU A 205 10.67 -0.16 2.21
CA LEU A 205 9.30 -0.44 1.80
C LEU A 205 9.14 -1.91 1.45
N VAL A 206 8.00 -2.50 1.82
CA VAL A 206 7.65 -3.90 1.52
C VAL A 206 6.21 -4.01 1.03
N ASP A 207 5.87 -5.17 0.44
CA ASP A 207 4.52 -5.52 0.00
C ASP A 207 4.02 -4.68 -1.19
N PHE A 208 4.59 -4.96 -2.36
CA PHE A 208 4.27 -4.28 -3.62
C PHE A 208 3.13 -4.94 -4.42
N GLU A 209 2.32 -5.82 -3.82
CA GLU A 209 1.25 -6.56 -4.53
C GLU A 209 0.17 -5.65 -5.14
N ARG A 210 0.03 -4.42 -4.63
CA ARG A 210 -0.90 -3.41 -5.14
C ARG A 210 -0.23 -2.40 -6.07
N SER A 211 1.08 -2.51 -6.27
CA SER A 211 1.82 -1.60 -7.16
C SER A 211 1.29 -1.66 -8.59
N ARG A 212 1.10 -0.50 -9.18
CA ARG A 212 0.55 -0.35 -10.54
C ARG A 212 0.76 1.06 -11.08
N PRO A 213 0.62 1.27 -12.38
CA PRO A 213 0.45 2.61 -12.96
C PRO A 213 -0.82 3.27 -12.42
N ALA A 214 -0.70 4.50 -11.89
CA ALA A 214 -1.85 5.27 -11.41
C ALA A 214 -1.49 6.75 -11.18
N ALA A 215 -2.49 7.56 -10.83
CA ALA A 215 -2.27 8.90 -10.28
C ALA A 215 -1.48 8.79 -8.98
N ARG A 216 -0.31 9.46 -8.91
CA ARG A 216 0.65 9.39 -7.78
C ARG A 216 -0.01 9.73 -6.44
N VAL A 217 -0.99 10.63 -6.46
CA VAL A 217 -1.74 11.06 -5.28
C VAL A 217 -2.49 9.93 -4.56
N GLN A 218 -2.75 8.80 -5.23
CA GLN A 218 -3.40 7.64 -4.61
C GLN A 218 -2.56 7.02 -3.48
N ASP A 219 -1.23 7.13 -3.53
CA ASP A 219 -0.35 6.65 -2.45
C ASP A 219 -0.42 7.49 -1.18
N PHE A 220 -1.07 8.64 -1.22
CA PHE A 220 -1.19 9.52 -0.06
C PHE A 220 -2.50 9.35 0.70
N VAL A 221 -3.47 8.61 0.15
CA VAL A 221 -4.83 8.49 0.71
C VAL A 221 -4.81 7.91 2.13
N ILE A 222 -4.11 6.79 2.34
CA ILE A 222 -4.04 6.17 3.67
C ILE A 222 -3.30 7.08 4.66
N LEU A 223 -2.25 7.76 4.21
CA LEU A 223 -1.50 8.71 5.05
C LEU A 223 -2.37 9.89 5.46
N ALA A 224 -3.13 10.46 4.51
CA ALA A 224 -4.04 11.59 4.77
C ALA A 224 -5.18 11.21 5.74
N THR A 225 -5.64 9.95 5.73
CA THR A 225 -6.71 9.48 6.61
C THR A 225 -6.22 8.95 7.96
N THR A 226 -4.90 8.74 8.13
CA THR A 226 -4.30 8.18 9.35
C THR A 226 -3.25 9.11 9.95
N GLN A 227 -2.09 9.20 9.30
CA GLN A 227 -0.90 9.81 9.85
C GLN A 227 -0.89 11.34 9.79
N TRP A 228 -1.47 11.93 8.74
CA TRP A 228 -1.42 13.37 8.51
C TRP A 228 -2.59 14.11 9.13
N ALA A 229 -3.76 13.44 9.29
CA ALA A 229 -4.96 14.04 9.84
C ALA A 229 -4.74 14.72 11.19
N ASP A 230 -4.00 14.06 12.08
CA ASP A 230 -3.73 14.52 13.44
C ASP A 230 -2.29 15.04 13.61
N HIS A 231 -1.43 14.90 12.59
CA HIS A 231 -0.02 15.23 12.63
C HIS A 231 0.45 15.96 11.35
N PRO A 232 0.10 17.23 11.15
CA PRO A 232 0.48 17.99 9.95
C PRO A 232 2.00 18.17 9.79
N ASP A 233 2.76 18.04 10.87
CA ASP A 233 4.22 18.03 10.83
C ASP A 233 4.78 16.80 10.09
N ARG A 234 4.08 15.66 10.12
CA ARG A 234 4.43 14.45 9.37
C ARG A 234 4.19 14.63 7.87
N GLU A 235 3.05 15.24 7.48
CA GLU A 235 2.79 15.60 6.09
C GLU A 235 3.90 16.52 5.54
N LYS A 236 4.21 17.60 6.27
CA LYS A 236 5.29 18.53 5.87
C LYS A 236 6.63 17.81 5.74
N ALA A 237 6.97 16.92 6.68
CA ALA A 237 8.20 16.16 6.63
C ALA A 237 8.26 15.24 5.40
N PHE A 238 7.16 14.57 5.08
CA PHE A 238 7.03 13.70 3.90
C PHE A 238 7.14 14.50 2.60
N LEU A 239 6.33 15.55 2.40
CA LEU A 239 6.29 16.35 1.16
C LEU A 239 7.62 17.07 0.91
N ARG A 240 8.30 17.56 1.94
CA ARG A 240 9.64 18.14 1.80
C ARG A 240 10.62 17.17 1.16
N SER A 241 10.61 15.90 1.58
CA SER A 241 11.53 14.88 1.05
C SER A 241 10.99 14.19 -0.21
N TYR A 242 9.71 14.28 -0.46
CA TYR A 242 9.09 13.94 -1.74
C TYR A 242 9.51 14.94 -2.84
N GLY A 243 10.03 16.11 -2.44
CA GLY A 243 10.65 17.11 -3.31
C GLY A 243 9.72 18.20 -3.84
N ARG A 244 8.42 18.17 -3.49
CA ARG A 244 7.46 19.21 -3.86
C ARG A 244 6.19 19.17 -3.02
N GLU A 245 5.49 20.27 -2.99
CA GLU A 245 4.11 20.34 -2.49
C GLU A 245 3.13 19.72 -3.50
N LEU A 246 1.95 19.36 -3.02
CA LEU A 246 0.84 18.95 -3.87
C LEU A 246 0.23 20.18 -4.55
N SER A 247 -0.08 20.07 -5.85
CA SER A 247 -0.87 21.06 -6.56
C SER A 247 -2.33 21.10 -6.06
N ASP A 248 -3.05 22.17 -6.39
CA ASP A 248 -4.48 22.26 -6.03
C ASP A 248 -5.30 21.12 -6.64
N ALA A 249 -4.96 20.70 -7.87
CA ALA A 249 -5.61 19.55 -8.51
C ALA A 249 -5.36 18.24 -7.74
N GLU A 250 -4.12 18.03 -7.24
CA GLU A 250 -3.79 16.86 -6.43
C GLU A 250 -4.46 16.92 -5.05
N ARG A 251 -4.48 18.08 -4.39
CA ARG A 251 -5.18 18.26 -3.10
C ARG A 251 -6.68 18.01 -3.26
N HIS A 252 -7.27 18.51 -4.35
CA HIS A 252 -8.67 18.24 -4.68
C HIS A 252 -8.93 16.74 -4.91
N ALA A 253 -8.11 16.08 -5.73
CA ALA A 253 -8.20 14.64 -5.99
C ALA A 253 -8.00 13.83 -4.70
N LEU A 254 -7.02 14.19 -3.86
CA LEU A 254 -6.76 13.53 -2.57
C LEU A 254 -7.98 13.60 -1.66
N ARG A 255 -8.61 14.78 -1.54
CA ARG A 255 -9.84 14.94 -0.74
C ARG A 255 -10.98 14.05 -1.25
N CYS A 256 -11.19 13.99 -2.56
CA CYS A 256 -12.20 13.10 -3.14
C CYS A 256 -11.86 11.61 -2.90
N LEU A 257 -10.61 11.23 -3.07
CA LEU A 257 -10.16 9.86 -2.83
C LEU A 257 -10.28 9.46 -1.35
N THR A 258 -10.05 10.37 -0.40
CA THR A 258 -10.25 10.07 1.03
C THR A 258 -11.72 9.81 1.36
N ALA A 259 -12.66 10.46 0.67
CA ALA A 259 -14.09 10.16 0.82
C ALA A 259 -14.43 8.75 0.29
N LEU A 260 -13.85 8.37 -0.86
CA LEU A 260 -14.03 7.03 -1.41
C LEU A 260 -13.35 5.94 -0.57
N ASP A 261 -12.18 6.24 0.02
CA ASP A 261 -11.53 5.32 0.98
C ASP A 261 -12.37 5.15 2.26
N ALA A 262 -12.98 6.22 2.76
CA ALA A 262 -13.85 6.14 3.93
C ALA A 262 -15.02 5.17 3.73
N VAL A 263 -15.74 5.28 2.61
CA VAL A 263 -16.83 4.34 2.32
C VAL A 263 -16.32 2.92 2.05
N ASN A 264 -15.17 2.77 1.40
CA ASN A 264 -14.54 1.45 1.22
C ASN A 264 -14.18 0.81 2.56
N CYS A 265 -13.66 1.58 3.52
CA CYS A 265 -13.37 1.10 4.88
C CYS A 265 -14.64 0.64 5.61
N LEU A 266 -15.74 1.39 5.50
CA LEU A 266 -17.02 1.04 6.10
C LEU A 266 -17.72 -0.15 5.40
N ALA A 267 -17.38 -0.39 4.14
CA ALA A 267 -17.84 -1.57 3.41
C ALA A 267 -17.02 -2.82 3.75
N TRP A 268 -15.70 -2.69 3.81
CA TRP A 268 -14.78 -3.82 3.94
C TRP A 268 -14.50 -4.21 5.40
N GLY A 269 -14.29 -3.23 6.28
CA GLY A 269 -13.86 -3.45 7.65
C GLY A 269 -14.80 -4.38 8.44
N PRO A 270 -16.11 -4.11 8.52
CA PRO A 270 -17.06 -4.97 9.22
C PRO A 270 -17.14 -6.38 8.64
N ASP A 271 -17.11 -6.51 7.31
CA ASP A 271 -17.21 -7.80 6.63
C ASP A 271 -15.98 -8.71 6.90
N ASN A 272 -14.85 -8.10 7.30
CA ASN A 272 -13.61 -8.81 7.64
C ASN A 272 -13.28 -8.74 9.15
N GLY A 273 -14.16 -8.17 9.98
CA GLY A 273 -13.93 -8.04 11.42
C GLY A 273 -12.81 -7.06 11.78
N ASP A 274 -12.42 -6.15 10.87
CA ASP A 274 -11.35 -5.18 11.10
C ASP A 274 -11.93 -3.88 11.70
N ALA A 275 -11.88 -3.81 13.03
CA ALA A 275 -12.39 -2.67 13.79
C ALA A 275 -11.57 -1.39 13.55
N GLU A 276 -10.26 -1.51 13.29
CA GLU A 276 -9.39 -0.34 13.06
C GLU A 276 -9.71 0.32 11.71
N VAL A 277 -9.85 -0.48 10.65
CA VAL A 277 -10.26 0.00 9.33
C VAL A 277 -11.66 0.61 9.39
N THR A 278 -12.60 -0.04 10.08
CA THR A 278 -13.96 0.49 10.27
C THR A 278 -13.94 1.84 10.97
N ALA A 279 -13.21 1.97 12.08
CA ALA A 279 -13.08 3.21 12.83
C ALA A 279 -12.40 4.31 12.02
N ARG A 280 -11.38 3.97 11.20
CA ARG A 280 -10.73 4.92 10.27
C ARG A 280 -11.76 5.48 9.28
N GLY A 281 -12.53 4.62 8.63
CA GLY A 281 -13.57 5.04 7.70
C GLY A 281 -14.58 5.99 8.35
N ARG A 282 -15.05 5.69 9.56
CA ARG A 282 -15.99 6.51 10.29
C ARG A 282 -15.41 7.89 10.64
N ARG A 283 -14.21 7.94 11.26
CA ARG A 283 -13.55 9.21 11.58
C ARG A 283 -13.32 10.09 10.35
N THR A 284 -12.92 9.48 9.23
CA THR A 284 -12.68 10.22 7.98
C THR A 284 -13.99 10.81 7.44
N LEU A 285 -15.06 10.01 7.40
CA LEU A 285 -16.36 10.46 6.92
C LEU A 285 -16.95 11.57 7.81
N ASP A 286 -16.88 11.41 9.13
CA ASP A 286 -17.35 12.42 10.09
C ASP A 286 -16.62 13.76 9.94
N ARG A 287 -15.31 13.72 9.65
CA ARG A 287 -14.51 14.92 9.35
C ARG A 287 -14.97 15.59 8.07
N LEU A 288 -15.12 14.85 6.99
CA LEU A 288 -15.57 15.37 5.69
C LEU A 288 -16.97 15.96 5.77
N MET A 289 -17.89 15.32 6.51
CA MET A 289 -19.25 15.84 6.76
C MET A 289 -19.25 17.16 7.51
N LYS A 290 -18.28 17.42 8.39
CA LYS A 290 -18.14 18.70 9.10
C LYS A 290 -17.55 19.80 8.20
N GLU A 291 -16.57 19.43 7.36
CA GLU A 291 -15.84 20.36 6.49
C GLU A 291 -16.66 20.79 5.26
N ASP A 292 -17.55 19.93 4.73
CA ASP A 292 -18.39 20.20 3.56
C ASP A 292 -19.78 20.76 3.95
N ARG A 293 -20.05 20.99 5.26
CA ARG A 293 -21.25 21.75 5.66
C ARG A 293 -21.09 23.22 5.24
N PRO A 294 -22.12 23.82 4.61
CA PRO A 294 -22.09 25.21 4.18
C PRO A 294 -21.92 26.18 5.35
#